data_55038cb1d22abffcb5b1f5f23aec680c
#
_entry.id   55038cb1d22abffcb5b1f5f23aec680c
#
_cell.length_a   1.000
_cell.length_b   1.000
_cell.length_c   1.000
_cell.angle_alpha   90.00
_cell.angle_beta   90.00
_cell.angle_gamma   90.00
#
_symmetry.space_group_name_H-M   'P 1'
#
loop_
_entity.id
_entity.type
_entity.pdbx_description
1 polymer ?
#
loop_
_entity_poly.entity_id
_entity_poly.type
_entity_poly.pdbx_seq_one_letter_code
_entity_poly.pdbx_strand_id
1 'polypeptide(L)'
;MLQALADRLVKQFPDAVLSVGLDEDRGELAATVRAADMLAVARYLHDAPEMAFDHITDICSADYPTDQDRFEVIYHLLSLPHGCRIRVKTRVPEDNPALPSVTGVWRGAEFLEREVFDMMGITFTGHPDLRRILMPEDYAEGYPLRKDFPTEGRGWRSQFDFIPRLDEAPEEMTQGEYSEAEKKPFISATDAPGSRRREELLLNMGPQHPSTHGVLRVVLEL
;
A
#
# COMPACT_ATOMS: atom_id res chain seq x y z
N MET A 1 -8.46 26.68 18.33
CA MET A 1 -7.81 25.43 18.75
C MET A 1 -6.64 25.10 17.83
N LEU A 2 -6.82 24.95 16.56
CA LEU A 2 -5.74 24.60 15.60
C LEU A 2 -4.58 25.61 15.59
N GLN A 3 -4.85 26.91 15.64
CA GLN A 3 -3.82 27.93 15.74
C GLN A 3 -2.95 27.74 16.99
N ALA A 4 -3.55 27.43 18.14
CA ALA A 4 -2.80 27.18 19.37
C ALA A 4 -1.92 25.93 19.28
N LEU A 5 -2.33 24.89 18.54
CA LEU A 5 -1.50 23.71 18.27
C LEU A 5 -0.34 24.07 17.34
N ALA A 6 -0.60 24.87 16.32
CA ALA A 6 0.43 25.39 15.41
C ALA A 6 1.50 26.19 16.17
N ASP A 7 1.07 27.15 17.00
CA ASP A 7 1.97 28.00 17.80
C ASP A 7 2.83 27.17 18.77
N ARG A 8 2.25 26.15 19.40
CA ARG A 8 2.96 25.23 20.28
C ARG A 8 4.01 24.41 19.53
N LEU A 9 3.65 23.88 18.36
CA LEU A 9 4.57 23.10 17.53
C LEU A 9 5.77 23.93 17.11
N VAL A 10 5.55 25.15 16.61
CA VAL A 10 6.62 26.08 16.22
C VAL A 10 7.46 26.47 17.41
N LYS A 11 6.85 26.75 18.56
CA LYS A 11 7.57 27.10 19.79
C LYS A 11 8.47 25.98 20.31
N GLN A 12 7.99 24.73 20.21
CA GLN A 12 8.72 23.56 20.67
C GLN A 12 9.87 23.19 19.74
N PHE A 13 9.69 23.38 18.43
CA PHE A 13 10.65 23.00 17.40
C PHE A 13 10.93 24.14 16.40
N PRO A 14 11.50 25.29 16.86
CA PRO A 14 11.65 26.47 16.03
C PRO A 14 12.56 26.24 14.82
N ASP A 15 13.55 25.33 14.93
CA ASP A 15 14.49 25.03 13.84
C ASP A 15 14.05 23.85 12.98
N ALA A 16 13.17 22.97 13.49
CA ALA A 16 12.72 21.78 12.80
C ALA A 16 11.49 22.04 11.93
N VAL A 17 10.60 22.92 12.37
CA VAL A 17 9.37 23.28 11.64
C VAL A 17 9.69 24.39 10.65
N LEU A 18 9.67 24.04 9.37
CA LEU A 18 10.00 24.97 8.26
C LEU A 18 8.83 25.87 7.89
N SER A 19 7.62 25.35 7.96
CA SER A 19 6.41 26.11 7.70
C SER A 19 5.20 25.49 8.40
N VAL A 20 4.22 26.34 8.71
CA VAL A 20 2.91 25.91 9.21
C VAL A 20 1.84 26.65 8.46
N GLY A 21 0.85 25.93 7.96
CA GLY A 21 -0.33 26.45 7.29
C GLY A 21 -1.61 25.95 7.95
N LEU A 22 -2.56 26.84 8.13
CA LEU A 22 -3.88 26.52 8.60
C LEU A 22 -4.89 26.69 7.46
N ASP A 23 -5.59 25.63 7.15
CA ASP A 23 -6.74 25.64 6.25
C ASP A 23 -8.00 25.74 7.13
N GLU A 24 -8.48 26.98 7.31
CA GLU A 24 -9.65 27.24 8.17
C GLU A 24 -10.94 26.67 7.59
N ASP A 25 -11.06 26.61 6.26
CA ASP A 25 -12.25 26.08 5.59
C ASP A 25 -12.40 24.56 5.79
N ARG A 26 -11.28 23.86 5.84
CA ARG A 26 -11.25 22.40 6.05
C ARG A 26 -11.02 22.02 7.52
N GLY A 27 -10.62 22.97 8.35
CA GLY A 27 -10.25 22.70 9.73
C GLY A 27 -8.99 21.81 9.84
N GLU A 28 -8.04 21.96 8.92
CA GLU A 28 -6.81 21.17 8.85
C GLU A 28 -5.58 22.05 9.13
N LEU A 29 -4.67 21.49 9.90
CA LEU A 29 -3.34 22.04 10.13
C LEU A 29 -2.33 21.28 9.25
N ALA A 30 -1.46 22.00 8.55
CA ALA A 30 -0.35 21.43 7.81
C ALA A 30 0.97 22.00 8.33
N ALA A 31 1.94 21.12 8.61
CA ALA A 31 3.27 21.52 9.04
C ALA A 31 4.32 20.85 8.14
N THR A 32 5.32 21.60 7.70
CA THR A 32 6.49 21.04 7.01
C THR A 32 7.66 20.96 7.98
N VAL A 33 8.26 19.79 8.10
CA VAL A 33 9.29 19.48 9.09
C VAL A 33 10.54 18.95 8.39
N ARG A 34 11.72 19.27 8.92
CA ARG A 34 12.98 18.70 8.43
C ARG A 34 13.02 17.18 8.66
N ALA A 35 13.52 16.45 7.67
CA ALA A 35 13.61 14.99 7.69
C ALA A 35 14.33 14.45 8.96
N ALA A 36 15.43 15.09 9.37
CA ALA A 36 16.20 14.67 10.53
C ALA A 36 15.43 14.78 11.86
N ASP A 37 14.47 15.69 11.96
CA ASP A 37 13.73 15.98 13.18
C ASP A 37 12.36 15.28 13.21
N MET A 38 11.99 14.57 12.14
CA MET A 38 10.67 13.96 11.98
C MET A 38 10.29 13.05 13.16
N LEU A 39 11.20 12.20 13.63
CA LEU A 39 10.91 11.30 14.76
C LEU A 39 10.69 12.05 16.08
N ALA A 40 11.45 13.12 16.34
CA ALA A 40 11.29 13.93 17.54
C ALA A 40 9.95 14.67 17.53
N VAL A 41 9.58 15.24 16.38
CA VAL A 41 8.29 15.89 16.18
C VAL A 41 7.15 14.87 16.32
N ALA A 42 7.27 13.69 15.71
CA ALA A 42 6.30 12.62 15.81
C ALA A 42 6.01 12.20 17.25
N ARG A 43 7.06 12.01 18.05
CA ARG A 43 6.91 11.70 19.49
C ARG A 43 6.20 12.81 20.25
N TYR A 44 6.56 14.05 20.01
CA TYR A 44 5.88 15.17 20.66
C TYR A 44 4.41 15.25 20.29
N LEU A 45 4.08 15.07 19.01
CA LEU A 45 2.69 15.07 18.54
C LEU A 45 1.86 13.95 19.19
N HIS A 46 2.48 12.79 19.44
CA HIS A 46 1.81 11.65 20.05
C HIS A 46 1.74 11.78 21.59
N ASP A 47 2.88 12.04 22.23
CA ASP A 47 3.03 11.88 23.69
C ASP A 47 2.56 13.11 24.49
N ALA A 48 2.62 14.31 23.91
CA ALA A 48 2.23 15.52 24.60
C ALA A 48 0.69 15.58 24.75
N PRO A 49 0.16 15.67 26.00
CA PRO A 49 -1.28 15.65 26.22
C PRO A 49 -2.04 16.76 25.52
N GLU A 50 -1.39 17.89 25.30
CA GLU A 50 -1.94 19.04 24.57
C GLU A 50 -1.99 18.85 23.07
N MET A 51 -1.24 17.87 22.54
CA MET A 51 -1.23 17.49 21.12
C MET A 51 -2.03 16.23 20.88
N ALA A 52 -1.73 15.15 21.58
CA ALA A 52 -2.46 13.87 21.62
C ALA A 52 -2.92 13.35 20.25
N PHE A 53 -2.02 13.40 19.24
CA PHE A 53 -2.28 12.76 17.94
C PHE A 53 -2.00 11.27 18.07
N ASP A 54 -2.96 10.57 18.63
CA ASP A 54 -2.87 9.16 19.00
C ASP A 54 -3.09 8.19 17.82
N HIS A 55 -3.59 8.70 16.68
CA HIS A 55 -3.89 7.88 15.53
C HIS A 55 -3.21 8.39 14.26
N ILE A 56 -2.47 7.48 13.59
CA ILE A 56 -1.98 7.69 12.23
C ILE A 56 -3.03 7.13 11.25
N THR A 57 -3.54 8.00 10.38
CA THR A 57 -4.57 7.60 9.42
C THR A 57 -3.96 7.16 8.10
N ASP A 58 -2.85 7.78 7.70
CA ASP A 58 -2.19 7.46 6.44
C ASP A 58 -0.75 7.99 6.41
N ILE A 59 0.11 7.33 5.60
CA ILE A 59 1.42 7.84 5.16
C ILE A 59 1.46 7.68 3.65
N CYS A 60 1.52 8.79 2.95
CA CYS A 60 1.64 8.78 1.49
C CYS A 60 2.86 9.58 1.04
N SER A 61 3.20 9.46 -0.24
CA SER A 61 4.35 10.15 -0.81
C SER A 61 4.03 10.77 -2.16
N ALA A 62 4.73 11.85 -2.48
CA ALA A 62 4.63 12.53 -3.75
C ALA A 62 6.02 12.72 -4.37
N ASP A 63 6.09 12.62 -5.69
CA ASP A 63 7.32 12.78 -6.46
C ASP A 63 7.31 14.11 -7.22
N TYR A 64 8.33 14.94 -6.98
CA TYR A 64 8.56 16.24 -7.62
C TYR A 64 9.93 16.20 -8.33
N PRO A 65 10.02 15.68 -9.55
CA PRO A 65 11.30 15.40 -10.23
C PRO A 65 12.18 16.63 -10.48
N THR A 66 11.61 17.82 -10.45
CA THR A 66 12.34 19.08 -10.68
C THR A 66 12.91 19.71 -9.42
N ASP A 67 12.50 19.21 -8.24
CA ASP A 67 12.89 19.79 -6.96
C ASP A 67 14.17 19.13 -6.43
N GLN A 68 14.99 19.90 -5.70
CA GLN A 68 16.22 19.38 -5.09
C GLN A 68 15.90 18.26 -4.08
N ASP A 69 14.90 18.49 -3.22
CA ASP A 69 14.34 17.46 -2.36
C ASP A 69 13.14 16.82 -3.07
N ARG A 70 13.45 15.86 -3.93
CA ARG A 70 12.53 15.27 -4.90
C ARG A 70 11.28 14.67 -4.26
N PHE A 71 11.43 13.92 -3.16
CA PHE A 71 10.32 13.18 -2.57
C PHE A 71 9.74 13.90 -1.36
N GLU A 72 8.42 14.05 -1.33
CA GLU A 72 7.68 14.53 -0.16
C GLU A 72 6.95 13.35 0.49
N VAL A 73 7.16 13.13 1.79
CA VAL A 73 6.39 12.17 2.58
C VAL A 73 5.42 12.92 3.46
N ILE A 74 4.18 12.48 3.47
CA ILE A 74 3.05 13.16 4.09
C ILE A 74 2.42 12.21 5.11
N TYR A 75 2.43 12.60 6.38
CA TYR A 75 1.83 11.87 7.48
C TYR A 75 0.50 12.53 7.85
N HIS A 76 -0.57 11.78 7.79
CA HIS A 76 -1.90 12.20 8.18
C HIS A 76 -2.21 11.69 9.59
N LEU A 77 -2.33 12.59 10.55
CA LEU A 77 -2.53 12.27 11.95
C LEU A 77 -3.88 12.79 12.43
N LEU A 78 -4.50 12.03 13.32
CA LEU A 78 -5.77 12.38 13.97
C LEU A 78 -5.59 12.36 15.48
N SER A 79 -6.03 13.42 16.14
CA SER A 79 -6.23 13.44 17.57
C SER A 79 -7.68 13.09 17.87
N LEU A 80 -7.91 11.92 18.44
CA LEU A 80 -9.24 11.51 18.88
C LEU A 80 -9.76 12.38 20.05
N PRO A 81 -8.95 12.68 21.08
CA PRO A 81 -9.40 13.52 22.19
C PRO A 81 -9.76 14.94 21.76
N HIS A 82 -9.03 15.50 20.81
CA HIS A 82 -9.26 16.89 20.35
C HIS A 82 -10.13 16.99 19.10
N GLY A 83 -10.46 15.87 18.45
CA GLY A 83 -11.29 15.84 17.25
C GLY A 83 -10.69 16.65 16.09
N CYS A 84 -9.34 16.71 15.98
CA CYS A 84 -8.66 17.50 14.96
C CYS A 84 -7.63 16.67 14.21
N ARG A 85 -7.26 17.16 13.02
CA ARG A 85 -6.29 16.53 12.12
C ARG A 85 -5.11 17.44 11.89
N ILE A 86 -3.93 16.82 11.70
CA ILE A 86 -2.73 17.50 11.23
C ILE A 86 -2.12 16.70 10.08
N ARG A 87 -1.60 17.43 9.11
CA ARG A 87 -0.79 16.89 8.03
C ARG A 87 0.65 17.31 8.26
N VAL A 88 1.53 16.35 8.52
CA VAL A 88 2.96 16.62 8.67
C VAL A 88 3.66 16.20 7.39
N LYS A 89 4.41 17.11 6.80
CA LYS A 89 5.13 16.90 5.56
C LYS A 89 6.63 16.97 5.81
N THR A 90 7.36 16.13 5.13
CA THR A 90 8.83 16.19 5.11
C THR A 90 9.34 15.87 3.72
N ARG A 91 10.50 16.43 3.36
CA ARG A 91 11.10 16.19 2.05
C ARG A 91 12.46 15.53 2.19
N VAL A 92 12.77 14.67 1.23
CA VAL A 92 14.05 13.98 1.12
C VAL A 92 14.60 14.05 -0.29
N PRO A 93 15.93 14.14 -0.45
CA PRO A 93 16.58 14.18 -1.74
C PRO A 93 16.59 12.81 -2.42
N GLU A 94 16.80 12.80 -3.74
CA GLU A 94 16.80 11.58 -4.54
C GLU A 94 17.99 10.66 -4.26
N ASP A 95 19.16 11.23 -4.01
CA ASP A 95 20.43 10.50 -3.78
C ASP A 95 20.44 9.75 -2.46
N ASN A 96 19.67 10.19 -1.47
CA ASN A 96 19.53 9.53 -0.19
C ASN A 96 18.11 9.67 0.37
N PRO A 97 17.11 8.99 -0.22
CA PRO A 97 15.72 9.07 0.18
C PRO A 97 15.47 8.27 1.46
N ALA A 98 15.92 8.80 2.60
CA ALA A 98 15.83 8.12 3.89
C ALA A 98 15.19 8.98 4.97
N LEU A 99 14.31 8.36 5.78
CA LEU A 99 13.63 8.95 6.92
C LEU A 99 13.72 8.03 8.14
N PRO A 100 13.69 8.56 9.36
CA PRO A 100 13.51 7.73 10.54
C PRO A 100 12.09 7.13 10.55
N SER A 101 11.98 5.84 10.87
CA SER A 101 10.69 5.17 11.03
C SER A 101 9.93 5.72 12.22
N VAL A 102 8.62 5.87 12.07
CA VAL A 102 7.71 6.25 13.16
C VAL A 102 6.89 5.06 13.71
N THR A 103 7.24 3.83 13.34
CA THR A 103 6.59 2.59 13.83
C THR A 103 6.68 2.44 15.35
N GLY A 104 7.74 2.97 15.97
CA GLY A 104 7.88 3.02 17.43
C GLY A 104 6.97 4.03 18.13
N VAL A 105 6.32 4.92 17.37
CA VAL A 105 5.32 5.89 17.86
C VAL A 105 3.92 5.36 17.55
N TRP A 106 3.65 5.04 16.29
CA TRP A 106 2.38 4.49 15.85
C TRP A 106 2.59 3.13 15.19
N ARG A 107 2.05 2.06 15.77
CA ARG A 107 2.16 0.71 15.18
C ARG A 107 1.53 0.61 13.79
N GLY A 108 0.48 1.39 13.53
CA GLY A 108 -0.17 1.42 12.22
C GLY A 108 0.74 1.92 11.08
N ALA A 109 1.83 2.60 11.39
CA ALA A 109 2.80 3.07 10.41
C ALA A 109 3.57 1.92 9.72
N GLU A 110 3.64 0.72 10.31
CA GLU A 110 4.42 -0.40 9.80
C GLU A 110 4.08 -0.74 8.34
N PHE A 111 2.80 -0.89 8.03
CA PHE A 111 2.37 -1.22 6.66
C PHE A 111 2.41 -0.01 5.73
N LEU A 112 2.11 1.18 6.24
CA LEU A 112 2.10 2.42 5.47
C LEU A 112 3.52 2.83 5.03
N GLU A 113 4.52 2.68 5.91
CA GLU A 113 5.92 2.91 5.56
C GLU A 113 6.44 1.90 4.54
N ARG A 114 6.01 0.63 4.63
CA ARG A 114 6.32 -0.38 3.62
C ARG A 114 5.73 -0.05 2.26
N GLU A 115 4.51 0.48 2.21
CA GLU A 115 3.89 0.92 0.96
C GLU A 115 4.67 2.05 0.31
N VAL A 116 5.05 3.07 1.08
CA VAL A 116 5.87 4.19 0.58
C VAL A 116 7.24 3.69 0.10
N PHE A 117 7.87 2.78 0.84
CA PHE A 117 9.12 2.13 0.41
C PHE A 117 8.92 1.37 -0.90
N ASP A 118 7.90 0.55 -1.00
CA ASP A 118 7.65 -0.31 -2.16
C ASP A 118 7.36 0.50 -3.43
N MET A 119 6.58 1.58 -3.30
CA MET A 119 6.13 2.36 -4.44
C MET A 119 7.10 3.46 -4.86
N MET A 120 7.83 4.07 -3.92
CA MET A 120 8.70 5.23 -4.17
C MET A 120 10.18 4.99 -3.86
N GLY A 121 10.52 3.92 -3.13
CA GLY A 121 11.91 3.62 -2.75
C GLY A 121 12.46 4.52 -1.65
N ILE A 122 11.60 5.04 -0.79
CA ILE A 122 12.00 5.81 0.39
C ILE A 122 12.28 4.85 1.53
N THR A 123 13.48 4.89 2.08
CA THR A 123 13.92 3.98 3.15
C THR A 123 13.54 4.54 4.52
N PHE A 124 13.01 3.69 5.41
CA PHE A 124 12.67 4.06 6.78
C PHE A 124 13.65 3.42 7.76
N THR A 125 14.58 4.23 8.28
CA THR A 125 15.62 3.76 9.21
C THR A 125 15.01 3.36 10.55
N GLY A 126 15.28 2.13 10.99
CA GLY A 126 14.73 1.59 12.25
C GLY A 126 13.36 0.94 12.08
N HIS A 127 12.86 0.78 10.85
CA HIS A 127 11.67 -0.01 10.58
C HIS A 127 11.94 -1.50 10.90
N PRO A 128 11.02 -2.21 11.58
CA PRO A 128 11.25 -3.59 12.02
C PRO A 128 11.32 -4.60 10.87
N ASP A 129 10.57 -4.39 9.79
CA ASP A 129 10.47 -5.31 8.65
C ASP A 129 10.20 -4.54 7.35
N LEU A 130 11.22 -3.86 6.81
CA LEU A 130 11.10 -3.05 5.60
C LEU A 130 11.28 -3.91 4.34
N ARG A 131 10.20 -4.50 3.89
CA ARG A 131 10.12 -5.29 2.65
C ARG A 131 8.92 -4.86 1.79
N ARG A 132 8.90 -5.28 0.53
CA ARG A 132 7.77 -4.99 -0.38
C ARG A 132 6.44 -5.51 0.19
N ILE A 133 5.34 -4.84 -0.16
CA ILE A 133 3.99 -5.20 0.31
C ILE A 133 2.98 -5.28 -0.84
N LEU A 134 3.02 -4.34 -1.78
CA LEU A 134 2.10 -4.31 -2.92
C LEU A 134 2.67 -5.02 -4.14
N MET A 135 3.98 -4.82 -4.40
CA MET A 135 4.67 -5.52 -5.46
C MET A 135 5.16 -6.89 -4.95
N PRO A 136 5.29 -7.89 -5.85
CA PRO A 136 5.91 -9.17 -5.50
C PRO A 136 7.33 -9.00 -4.93
N GLU A 137 7.76 -9.92 -4.07
CA GLU A 137 9.05 -9.82 -3.38
C GLU A 137 10.25 -9.82 -4.36
N ASP A 138 10.09 -10.50 -5.50
CA ASP A 138 11.08 -10.60 -6.57
C ASP A 138 10.99 -9.46 -7.60
N TYR A 139 10.14 -8.46 -7.40
CA TYR A 139 10.01 -7.35 -8.33
C TYR A 139 11.26 -6.47 -8.37
N ALA A 140 11.91 -6.41 -9.52
CA ALA A 140 13.23 -5.81 -9.70
C ALA A 140 13.24 -4.55 -10.61
N GLU A 141 12.11 -4.14 -11.18
CA GLU A 141 12.09 -3.02 -12.14
C GLU A 141 12.27 -1.64 -11.52
N GLY A 142 12.09 -1.51 -10.20
CA GLY A 142 12.23 -0.25 -9.51
C GLY A 142 11.00 0.13 -8.68
N TYR A 143 10.57 1.38 -8.80
CA TYR A 143 9.52 1.94 -7.95
C TYR A 143 8.39 2.52 -8.81
N PRO A 144 7.22 1.85 -8.88
CA PRO A 144 6.21 2.12 -9.89
C PRO A 144 5.53 3.49 -9.81
N LEU A 145 5.53 4.14 -8.65
CA LEU A 145 4.88 5.45 -8.50
C LEU A 145 5.82 6.64 -8.72
N ARG A 146 7.10 6.40 -8.99
CA ARG A 146 8.00 7.49 -9.43
C ARG A 146 7.58 8.00 -10.80
N LYS A 147 7.68 9.32 -10.99
CA LYS A 147 7.28 9.97 -12.25
C LYS A 147 8.14 9.59 -13.45
N ASP A 148 9.37 9.15 -13.22
CA ASP A 148 10.29 8.64 -14.23
C ASP A 148 10.11 7.13 -14.51
N PHE A 149 9.22 6.47 -13.80
CA PHE A 149 8.87 5.07 -14.08
C PHE A 149 7.87 5.01 -15.24
N PRO A 150 8.13 4.20 -16.30
CA PRO A 150 7.23 4.10 -17.44
C PRO A 150 5.91 3.44 -17.05
N THR A 151 4.80 3.96 -17.56
CA THR A 151 3.44 3.44 -17.27
C THR A 151 3.23 2.01 -17.76
N GLU A 152 3.99 1.61 -18.77
CA GLU A 152 3.94 0.25 -19.35
C GLU A 152 4.83 -0.75 -18.60
N GLY A 153 5.57 -0.28 -17.56
CA GLY A 153 6.58 -1.08 -16.90
C GLY A 153 7.85 -1.23 -17.72
N ARG A 154 8.76 -2.08 -17.26
CA ARG A 154 10.05 -2.37 -17.93
C ARG A 154 10.15 -3.82 -18.41
N GLY A 155 9.04 -4.56 -18.38
CA GLY A 155 8.94 -5.92 -18.92
C GLY A 155 9.29 -7.03 -17.93
N TRP A 156 9.29 -6.76 -16.63
CA TRP A 156 9.61 -7.75 -15.59
C TRP A 156 8.81 -9.05 -15.70
N ARG A 157 7.56 -8.96 -16.13
CA ARG A 157 6.74 -10.11 -16.56
C ARG A 157 6.06 -9.75 -17.87
N SER A 158 6.86 -9.63 -18.94
CA SER A 158 6.33 -9.41 -20.29
C SER A 158 5.47 -10.56 -20.80
N GLN A 159 5.58 -11.71 -20.19
CA GLN A 159 4.72 -12.86 -20.37
C GLN A 159 4.05 -13.13 -19.02
N PHE A 160 2.85 -12.61 -18.84
CA PHE A 160 1.89 -13.30 -18.01
C PHE A 160 1.54 -14.56 -18.82
N ASP A 161 2.21 -15.65 -18.53
CA ASP A 161 1.70 -16.94 -18.90
C ASP A 161 0.41 -17.12 -18.09
N PHE A 162 -0.69 -16.61 -18.65
CA PHE A 162 -1.98 -17.13 -18.26
C PHE A 162 -1.84 -18.65 -18.37
N ILE A 163 -2.25 -19.37 -17.34
CA ILE A 163 -2.36 -20.82 -17.41
C ILE A 163 -2.92 -21.12 -18.79
N PRO A 164 -2.17 -21.81 -19.69
CA PRO A 164 -2.61 -22.06 -21.04
C PRO A 164 -4.03 -22.61 -20.95
N ARG A 165 -4.92 -22.16 -21.82
CA ARG A 165 -6.23 -22.82 -21.92
C ARG A 165 -5.95 -24.31 -21.99
N LEU A 166 -6.77 -25.11 -21.33
CA LEU A 166 -6.61 -26.59 -21.28
C LEU A 166 -6.48 -27.23 -22.68
N ASP A 167 -7.01 -26.53 -23.70
CA ASP A 167 -6.91 -26.86 -25.14
C ASP A 167 -5.59 -26.40 -25.80
N GLU A 168 -4.87 -25.48 -25.18
CA GLU A 168 -3.58 -24.93 -25.66
C GLU A 168 -2.38 -25.43 -24.83
N ALA A 169 -2.64 -26.13 -23.72
CA ALA A 169 -1.58 -26.69 -22.87
C ALA A 169 -0.80 -27.76 -23.65
N PRO A 170 0.55 -27.73 -23.64
CA PRO A 170 1.34 -28.84 -24.17
C PRO A 170 0.86 -30.16 -23.59
N GLU A 171 0.78 -31.20 -24.43
CA GLU A 171 0.32 -32.54 -23.97
C GLU A 171 1.05 -33.05 -22.73
N GLU A 172 2.31 -32.62 -22.51
CA GLU A 172 3.10 -32.94 -21.34
C GLU A 172 2.58 -32.31 -20.04
N MET A 173 1.93 -31.11 -20.10
CA MET A 173 1.31 -30.48 -18.95
C MET A 173 -0.08 -31.04 -18.64
N THR A 174 -0.75 -31.65 -19.61
CA THR A 174 -2.07 -32.25 -19.41
C THR A 174 -2.01 -33.61 -18.72
N GLN A 175 -0.84 -34.24 -18.67
CA GLN A 175 -0.70 -35.60 -18.11
C GLN A 175 -0.17 -35.68 -16.66
N GLY A 176 0.33 -34.61 -16.08
CA GLY A 176 1.11 -34.75 -14.85
C GLY A 176 0.61 -34.05 -13.58
N GLU A 177 -0.05 -32.95 -13.65
CA GLU A 177 -0.22 -32.08 -12.47
C GLU A 177 -1.65 -31.72 -12.09
N TYR A 178 -2.62 -31.90 -12.95
CA TYR A 178 -4.00 -31.91 -12.48
C TYR A 178 -4.27 -33.23 -11.81
N SER A 179 -4.44 -33.18 -10.49
CA SER A 179 -4.75 -34.40 -9.72
C SER A 179 -5.93 -35.12 -10.37
N GLU A 180 -5.92 -36.45 -10.34
CA GLU A 180 -7.06 -37.23 -10.79
C GLU A 180 -8.39 -36.84 -10.12
N ALA A 181 -8.32 -36.08 -9.03
CA ALA A 181 -9.48 -35.48 -8.36
C ALA A 181 -10.15 -34.38 -9.22
N GLU A 182 -9.40 -33.64 -10.08
CA GLU A 182 -9.97 -32.64 -10.98
C GLU A 182 -10.52 -33.26 -12.28
N LYS A 183 -10.10 -34.49 -12.61
CA LYS A 183 -10.60 -35.26 -13.76
C LYS A 183 -11.77 -36.17 -13.41
N LYS A 184 -12.04 -36.39 -12.14
CA LYS A 184 -13.23 -37.14 -11.74
C LYS A 184 -14.43 -36.23 -11.86
N PRO A 185 -15.43 -36.59 -12.68
CA PRO A 185 -16.71 -35.90 -12.60
C PRO A 185 -17.16 -35.98 -11.13
N PHE A 186 -17.41 -34.84 -10.56
CA PHE A 186 -17.86 -34.69 -9.19
C PHE A 186 -19.24 -35.30 -9.08
N ILE A 187 -19.28 -36.59 -8.83
CA ILE A 187 -20.44 -37.48 -8.73
C ILE A 187 -20.66 -38.27 -10.04
N SER A 188 -20.31 -39.51 -10.00
CA SER A 188 -21.09 -40.48 -10.72
C SER A 188 -22.46 -40.60 -10.01
N ALA A 189 -23.37 -39.72 -10.35
CA ALA A 189 -24.77 -40.06 -10.15
C ALA A 189 -25.03 -41.29 -11.00
N THR A 190 -25.27 -42.40 -10.36
CA THR A 190 -25.80 -43.61 -11.00
C THR A 190 -26.90 -43.20 -11.94
N ASP A 191 -26.70 -43.44 -13.25
CA ASP A 191 -27.67 -43.20 -14.29
C ASP A 191 -28.93 -44.01 -13.97
N ALA A 192 -29.80 -43.45 -13.17
CA ALA A 192 -31.17 -43.96 -13.05
C ALA A 192 -31.91 -43.56 -14.31
N PRO A 193 -32.65 -44.48 -14.94
CA PRO A 193 -33.43 -44.18 -16.15
C PRO A 193 -34.42 -43.05 -15.81
N GLY A 194 -34.21 -41.86 -16.44
CA GLY A 194 -35.01 -40.67 -16.21
C GLY A 194 -34.30 -39.51 -15.48
N SER A 195 -33.03 -39.63 -15.13
CA SER A 195 -32.26 -38.51 -14.60
C SER A 195 -32.02 -37.48 -15.68
N ARG A 196 -32.23 -36.17 -15.34
CA ARG A 196 -31.86 -35.06 -16.21
C ARG A 196 -30.35 -35.06 -16.39
N ARG A 197 -29.88 -34.94 -17.61
CA ARG A 197 -28.47 -34.73 -17.92
C ARG A 197 -28.00 -33.49 -17.21
N ARG A 198 -27.04 -33.64 -16.32
CA ARG A 198 -26.37 -32.50 -15.70
C ARG A 198 -25.24 -32.06 -16.61
N GLU A 199 -25.20 -30.79 -16.96
CA GLU A 199 -24.10 -30.19 -17.71
C GLU A 199 -23.23 -29.44 -16.70
N GLU A 200 -21.96 -29.78 -16.64
CA GLU A 200 -20.99 -29.03 -15.82
C GLU A 200 -20.46 -27.88 -16.65
N LEU A 201 -20.63 -26.65 -16.14
CA LEU A 201 -20.07 -25.46 -16.74
C LEU A 201 -18.87 -25.01 -15.89
N LEU A 202 -17.67 -25.07 -16.46
CA LEU A 202 -16.48 -24.50 -15.86
C LEU A 202 -16.46 -22.98 -16.10
N LEU A 203 -16.82 -22.20 -15.08
CA LEU A 203 -16.80 -20.75 -15.14
C LEU A 203 -15.54 -20.21 -14.49
N ASN A 204 -14.68 -19.54 -15.26
CA ASN A 204 -13.51 -18.85 -14.76
C ASN A 204 -13.87 -17.40 -14.43
N MET A 205 -14.02 -17.09 -13.15
CA MET A 205 -14.32 -15.74 -12.67
C MET A 205 -13.02 -15.02 -12.38
N GLY A 206 -12.66 -14.07 -13.26
CA GLY A 206 -11.42 -13.29 -13.12
C GLY A 206 -11.48 -12.21 -12.03
N PRO A 207 -10.35 -11.55 -11.76
CA PRO A 207 -10.23 -10.56 -10.67
C PRO A 207 -11.13 -9.34 -10.83
N GLN A 208 -11.65 -9.07 -12.02
CA GLN A 208 -12.58 -7.96 -12.28
C GLN A 208 -14.05 -8.32 -12.07
N HIS A 209 -14.36 -9.58 -11.70
CA HIS A 209 -15.73 -9.97 -11.44
C HIS A 209 -16.22 -9.40 -10.10
N PRO A 210 -17.39 -8.72 -10.02
CA PRO A 210 -17.85 -8.03 -8.82
C PRO A 210 -18.04 -8.93 -7.59
N SER A 211 -18.27 -10.23 -7.79
CA SER A 211 -18.43 -11.20 -6.70
C SER A 211 -17.13 -11.82 -6.20
N THR A 212 -16.00 -11.46 -6.78
CA THR A 212 -14.69 -11.98 -6.40
C THR A 212 -13.76 -10.86 -5.95
N HIS A 213 -13.16 -11.02 -4.77
CA HIS A 213 -12.09 -10.14 -4.28
C HIS A 213 -10.71 -10.72 -4.62
N GLY A 214 -10.54 -11.21 -5.85
CA GLY A 214 -9.32 -11.88 -6.30
C GLY A 214 -9.63 -12.87 -7.43
N VAL A 215 -8.69 -13.71 -7.77
CA VAL A 215 -8.89 -14.79 -8.75
C VAL A 215 -9.59 -15.93 -8.05
N LEU A 216 -10.86 -16.13 -8.37
CA LEU A 216 -11.65 -17.27 -7.90
C LEU A 216 -12.07 -18.12 -9.11
N ARG A 217 -11.74 -19.38 -9.08
CA ARG A 217 -12.23 -20.37 -10.02
C ARG A 217 -13.41 -21.10 -9.38
N VAL A 218 -14.60 -20.91 -9.93
CA VAL A 218 -15.81 -21.58 -9.47
C VAL A 218 -16.26 -22.57 -10.52
N VAL A 219 -16.43 -23.81 -10.12
CA VAL A 219 -17.09 -24.85 -10.92
C VAL A 219 -18.54 -24.86 -10.48
N LEU A 220 -19.43 -24.48 -11.40
CA LEU A 220 -20.88 -24.52 -11.18
C LEU A 220 -21.43 -25.75 -11.88
N GLU A 221 -22.11 -26.57 -11.13
CA GLU A 221 -22.94 -27.65 -11.64
C GLU A 221 -24.35 -27.09 -11.84
N LEU A 222 -24.82 -27.04 -13.08
CA LEU A 222 -26.14 -26.50 -13.45
C LEU A 222 -27.11 -27.66 -13.74
#